data_165b7e7a30f5bcf7fbf9b8f177665a20
#
_entry.id   165b7e7a30f5bcf7fbf9b8f177665a20
#
_cell.length_a   1.000
_cell.length_b   1.000
_cell.length_c   1.000
_cell.angle_alpha   90.00
_cell.angle_beta   90.00
_cell.angle_gamma   90.00
#
_symmetry.space_group_name_H-M   'P 1'
#
loop_
_entity.id
_entity.type
_entity.pdbx_description
1 polymer ?
#
loop_
_entity_poly.entity_id
_entity_poly.type
_entity_poly.pdbx_seq_one_letter_code
_entity_poly.pdbx_strand_id
1 'polypeptide(L)'
;MISVLMSVYVKDHPGHFQEALSSLLSQTELPNQVVLVCDGVLNDELDNVIEEYLYKFSSHHVEFIVERLKINQGLGLALKHGSHFCNQEYILRMDSDDISRRDRVEVSKRFINDNPDIDVFGTGIEEFEYHPGDLNRYRMVPKTNAGIYSYGKKRNPMNHVSVCMKKASLFSVGNYESVIYHEDYYLWVKLLVNNFKLANINECLVDVRVGNDLIGRRKGLAYLKLEFEFVNRCRDLGYFNVLDAIYYLIPRVFIRLLPDTLLNSVYKKLRD
;
A
#
# COMPACT_ATOMS: atom_id res chain seq x y z
N MET A 1 12.67 8.45 13.01
CA MET A 1 13.11 8.91 11.67
C MET A 1 12.49 8.00 10.63
N ILE A 2 12.19 8.54 9.40
CA ILE A 2 11.33 7.86 8.42
C ILE A 2 12.07 7.70 7.08
N SER A 3 12.10 6.48 6.54
CA SER A 3 12.37 6.20 5.12
C SER A 3 11.05 6.03 4.37
N VAL A 4 10.89 6.72 3.24
CA VAL A 4 9.79 6.44 2.31
C VAL A 4 10.21 5.31 1.39
N LEU A 5 9.34 4.32 1.20
CA LEU A 5 9.57 3.17 0.31
C LEU A 5 8.56 3.19 -0.83
N MET A 6 9.07 3.27 -2.07
CA MET A 6 8.31 3.31 -3.31
C MET A 6 8.77 2.23 -4.28
N SER A 7 7.91 1.87 -5.22
CA SER A 7 8.28 1.07 -6.39
C SER A 7 7.67 1.67 -7.64
N VAL A 8 8.41 1.64 -8.75
CA VAL A 8 7.98 2.07 -10.07
C VAL A 8 8.28 0.97 -11.10
N TYR A 9 7.44 0.83 -12.13
CA TYR A 9 7.66 -0.14 -13.19
C TYR A 9 7.31 0.45 -14.56
N VAL A 10 7.69 -0.21 -15.64
CA VAL A 10 7.64 0.32 -17.02
C VAL A 10 6.26 0.81 -17.51
N LYS A 11 5.15 0.38 -16.88
CA LYS A 11 3.80 0.82 -17.27
C LYS A 11 3.27 2.00 -16.45
N ASP A 12 4.02 2.48 -15.47
CA ASP A 12 3.64 3.66 -14.71
C ASP A 12 3.73 4.91 -15.60
N HIS A 13 2.85 5.87 -15.34
CA HIS A 13 2.79 7.10 -16.11
C HIS A 13 3.83 8.10 -15.58
N PRO A 14 4.77 8.60 -16.41
CA PRO A 14 5.86 9.48 -15.96
C PRO A 14 5.38 10.73 -15.24
N GLY A 15 4.30 11.38 -15.72
CA GLY A 15 3.73 12.55 -15.07
C GLY A 15 3.15 12.27 -13.68
N HIS A 16 2.46 11.13 -13.49
CA HIS A 16 1.95 10.75 -12.17
C HIS A 16 3.10 10.42 -11.22
N PHE A 17 4.14 9.75 -11.72
CA PHE A 17 5.33 9.46 -10.93
C PHE A 17 6.06 10.74 -10.51
N GLN A 18 6.15 11.72 -11.39
CA GLN A 18 6.68 13.05 -11.09
C GLN A 18 5.86 13.75 -10.00
N GLU A 19 4.52 13.71 -10.07
CA GLU A 19 3.64 14.27 -9.05
C GLU A 19 3.83 13.57 -7.70
N ALA A 20 3.94 12.24 -7.68
CA ALA A 20 4.20 11.46 -6.47
C ALA A 20 5.52 11.89 -5.78
N LEU A 21 6.62 11.95 -6.52
CA LEU A 21 7.92 12.41 -6.00
C LEU A 21 7.87 13.88 -5.55
N SER A 22 7.19 14.75 -6.31
CA SER A 22 7.01 16.16 -5.95
C SER A 22 6.26 16.31 -4.62
N SER A 23 5.26 15.47 -4.38
CA SER A 23 4.49 15.47 -3.14
C SER A 23 5.33 15.15 -1.91
N LEU A 24 6.40 14.37 -2.07
CA LEU A 24 7.35 14.07 -0.99
C LEU A 24 8.31 15.24 -0.70
N LEU A 25 8.65 16.04 -1.70
CA LEU A 25 9.47 17.25 -1.52
C LEU A 25 8.67 18.43 -0.98
N SER A 26 7.34 18.41 -1.12
CA SER A 26 6.46 19.47 -0.64
C SER A 26 5.95 19.26 0.79
N GLN A 27 6.46 18.24 1.50
CA GLN A 27 6.07 17.97 2.88
C GLN A 27 6.47 19.11 3.82
N THR A 28 5.64 19.38 4.85
CA THR A 28 5.97 20.32 5.94
C THR A 28 7.21 19.89 6.70
N GLU A 29 7.39 18.59 6.87
CA GLU A 29 8.61 17.95 7.35
C GLU A 29 9.07 16.91 6.33
N LEU A 30 10.27 17.07 5.82
CA LEU A 30 10.83 16.14 4.84
C LEU A 30 11.13 14.76 5.46
N PRO A 31 10.97 13.67 4.69
CA PRO A 31 11.47 12.36 5.09
C PRO A 31 13.01 12.40 5.15
N ASN A 32 13.61 11.52 5.94
CA ASN A 32 15.07 11.42 6.03
C ASN A 32 15.66 10.73 4.78
N GLN A 33 14.88 9.82 4.20
CA GLN A 33 15.31 8.99 3.07
C GLN A 33 14.11 8.64 2.20
N VAL A 34 14.34 8.52 0.90
CA VAL A 34 13.44 7.91 -0.07
C VAL A 34 14.17 6.76 -0.74
N VAL A 35 13.59 5.57 -0.70
CA VAL A 35 14.07 4.37 -1.40
C VAL A 35 13.09 4.06 -2.52
N LEU A 36 13.55 4.15 -3.74
CA LEU A 36 12.82 3.82 -4.96
C LEU A 36 13.33 2.52 -5.53
N VAL A 37 12.41 1.58 -5.79
CA VAL A 37 12.74 0.32 -6.49
C VAL A 37 12.17 0.38 -7.91
N CYS A 38 13.03 0.32 -8.90
CA CYS A 38 12.66 0.12 -10.30
C CYS A 38 12.41 -1.38 -10.50
N ASP A 39 11.13 -1.78 -10.58
CA ASP A 39 10.73 -3.19 -10.72
C ASP A 39 10.84 -3.65 -12.19
N GLY A 40 12.05 -3.96 -12.60
CA GLY A 40 12.46 -4.28 -13.96
C GLY A 40 13.02 -3.07 -14.72
N VAL A 41 13.30 -3.27 -16.00
CA VAL A 41 13.81 -2.22 -16.90
C VAL A 41 12.71 -1.19 -17.14
N LEU A 42 13.04 0.09 -16.96
CA LEU A 42 12.13 1.21 -17.20
C LEU A 42 12.30 1.74 -18.65
N ASN A 43 11.43 2.66 -19.04
CA ASN A 43 11.57 3.45 -20.25
C ASN A 43 12.32 4.76 -19.96
N ASP A 44 12.81 5.42 -21.03
CA ASP A 44 13.60 6.65 -20.93
C ASP A 44 12.83 7.79 -20.21
N GLU A 45 11.51 7.87 -20.36
CA GLU A 45 10.71 8.92 -19.73
C GLU A 45 10.69 8.78 -18.20
N LEU A 46 10.55 7.56 -17.68
CA LEU A 46 10.63 7.29 -16.24
C LEU A 46 12.05 7.48 -15.71
N ASP A 47 13.07 7.08 -16.49
CA ASP A 47 14.47 7.28 -16.12
C ASP A 47 14.82 8.76 -16.04
N ASN A 48 14.35 9.60 -16.97
CA ASN A 48 14.53 11.05 -16.93
C ASN A 48 13.91 11.67 -15.67
N VAL A 49 12.73 11.21 -15.23
CA VAL A 49 12.13 11.66 -13.97
C VAL A 49 13.03 11.29 -12.80
N ILE A 50 13.58 10.08 -12.76
CA ILE A 50 14.47 9.65 -11.68
C ILE A 50 15.71 10.54 -11.63
N GLU A 51 16.36 10.81 -12.77
CA GLU A 51 17.56 11.67 -12.85
C GLU A 51 17.28 13.09 -12.35
N GLU A 52 16.13 13.68 -12.73
CA GLU A 52 15.72 14.99 -12.24
C GLU A 52 15.57 15.00 -10.71
N TYR A 53 14.95 13.95 -10.14
CA TYR A 53 14.70 13.89 -8.70
C TYR A 53 15.91 13.47 -7.88
N LEU A 54 16.92 12.81 -8.43
CA LEU A 54 18.23 12.63 -7.78
C LEU A 54 18.82 13.98 -7.36
N TYR A 55 18.80 14.96 -8.27
CA TYR A 55 19.29 16.30 -7.96
C TYR A 55 18.39 17.03 -6.95
N LYS A 56 17.05 16.97 -7.15
CA LYS A 56 16.09 17.66 -6.28
C LYS A 56 16.16 17.17 -4.83
N PHE A 57 16.15 15.85 -4.60
CA PHE A 57 16.26 15.30 -3.24
C PHE A 57 17.61 15.66 -2.60
N SER A 58 18.72 15.56 -3.35
CA SER A 58 20.04 15.95 -2.86
C SER A 58 20.09 17.42 -2.42
N SER A 59 19.49 18.34 -3.19
CA SER A 59 19.43 19.76 -2.85
C SER A 59 18.63 20.07 -1.58
N HIS A 60 17.72 19.17 -1.20
CA HIS A 60 16.92 19.25 0.03
C HIS A 60 17.50 18.40 1.18
N HIS A 61 18.70 17.86 1.03
CA HIS A 61 19.37 16.99 2.01
C HIS A 61 18.54 15.73 2.38
N VAL A 62 17.75 15.21 1.44
CA VAL A 62 17.05 13.94 1.54
C VAL A 62 17.87 12.88 0.81
N GLU A 63 18.19 11.78 1.50
CA GLU A 63 18.87 10.65 0.88
C GLU A 63 17.92 9.96 -0.11
N PHE A 64 18.28 9.90 -1.39
CA PHE A 64 17.51 9.23 -2.43
C PHE A 64 18.25 8.03 -2.98
N ILE A 65 17.81 6.83 -2.65
CA ILE A 65 18.37 5.56 -3.11
C ILE A 65 17.50 5.00 -4.24
N VAL A 66 18.12 4.64 -5.36
CA VAL A 66 17.45 4.03 -6.51
C VAL A 66 18.01 2.63 -6.74
N GLU A 67 17.18 1.63 -6.45
CA GLU A 67 17.49 0.22 -6.67
C GLU A 67 16.85 -0.29 -7.96
N ARG A 68 17.64 -0.96 -8.81
CA ARG A 68 17.18 -1.42 -10.13
C ARG A 68 17.18 -2.94 -10.21
N LEU A 69 15.98 -3.52 -10.31
CA LEU A 69 15.82 -4.94 -10.55
C LEU A 69 16.00 -5.25 -12.04
N LYS A 70 16.59 -6.38 -12.35
CA LYS A 70 16.80 -6.80 -13.75
C LYS A 70 15.51 -7.19 -14.47
N ILE A 71 14.54 -7.72 -13.73
CA ILE A 71 13.25 -8.19 -14.22
C ILE A 71 12.14 -7.73 -13.28
N ASN A 72 10.93 -7.55 -13.80
CA ASN A 72 9.77 -7.27 -12.98
C ASN A 72 9.40 -8.49 -12.12
N GLN A 73 9.35 -8.30 -10.82
CA GLN A 73 9.03 -9.32 -9.82
C GLN A 73 7.67 -9.10 -9.15
N GLY A 74 7.05 -7.95 -9.40
CA GLY A 74 5.79 -7.53 -8.79
C GLY A 74 5.99 -6.78 -7.47
N LEU A 75 4.99 -5.97 -7.12
CA LEU A 75 5.02 -4.98 -6.05
C LEU A 75 5.56 -5.55 -4.71
N GLY A 76 5.04 -6.69 -4.27
CA GLY A 76 5.43 -7.26 -2.98
C GLY A 76 6.93 -7.59 -2.89
N LEU A 77 7.50 -8.19 -3.95
CA LEU A 77 8.92 -8.54 -3.97
C LEU A 77 9.81 -7.30 -4.19
N ALA A 78 9.35 -6.32 -4.97
CA ALA A 78 10.04 -5.04 -5.12
C ALA A 78 10.11 -4.30 -3.77
N LEU A 79 9.00 -4.21 -3.04
CA LEU A 79 8.98 -3.60 -1.70
C LEU A 79 9.82 -4.38 -0.69
N LYS A 80 9.80 -5.73 -0.76
CA LYS A 80 10.70 -6.56 0.05
C LYS A 80 12.16 -6.22 -0.21
N HIS A 81 12.56 -6.14 -1.47
CA HIS A 81 13.92 -5.76 -1.85
C HIS A 81 14.28 -4.37 -1.31
N GLY A 82 13.47 -3.35 -1.61
CA GLY A 82 13.72 -1.97 -1.21
C GLY A 82 13.76 -1.77 0.30
N SER A 83 13.01 -2.53 1.07
CA SER A 83 13.00 -2.42 2.54
C SER A 83 14.36 -2.70 3.18
N HIS A 84 15.23 -3.46 2.54
CA HIS A 84 16.59 -3.70 3.03
C HIS A 84 17.46 -2.44 2.96
N PHE A 85 17.20 -1.55 2.02
CA PHE A 85 17.91 -0.29 1.81
C PHE A 85 17.35 0.87 2.65
N CYS A 86 16.16 0.72 3.24
CA CYS A 86 15.63 1.67 4.22
C CYS A 86 16.52 1.66 5.48
N ASN A 87 17.15 2.79 5.81
CA ASN A 87 18.07 2.89 6.94
C ASN A 87 17.45 3.52 8.20
N GLN A 88 16.19 3.99 8.11
CA GLN A 88 15.49 4.57 9.22
C GLN A 88 14.66 3.51 9.99
N GLU A 89 14.25 3.85 11.21
CA GLU A 89 13.48 2.98 12.09
C GLU A 89 12.08 2.67 11.54
N TYR A 90 11.48 3.67 10.87
CA TYR A 90 10.13 3.55 10.29
C TYR A 90 10.18 3.63 8.77
N ILE A 91 9.35 2.81 8.15
CA ILE A 91 9.14 2.77 6.69
C ILE A 91 7.74 3.31 6.40
N LEU A 92 7.66 4.41 5.66
CA LEU A 92 6.42 5.00 5.14
C LEU A 92 6.25 4.55 3.69
N ARG A 93 5.19 3.81 3.39
CA ARG A 93 4.94 3.30 2.06
C ARG A 93 4.29 4.37 1.17
N MET A 94 4.61 4.40 -0.12
CA MET A 94 4.02 5.30 -1.12
C MET A 94 3.93 4.62 -2.48
N ASP A 95 2.81 4.81 -3.21
CA ASP A 95 2.69 4.40 -4.61
C ASP A 95 3.28 5.45 -5.56
N SER A 96 3.64 5.01 -6.78
CA SER A 96 4.25 5.86 -7.81
C SER A 96 3.25 6.78 -8.54
N ASP A 97 1.94 6.60 -8.31
CA ASP A 97 0.87 7.35 -8.98
C ASP A 97 -0.04 8.13 -8.02
N ASP A 98 0.25 8.06 -6.70
CA ASP A 98 -0.53 8.72 -5.65
C ASP A 98 0.13 10.01 -5.16
N ILE A 99 -0.62 10.83 -4.41
CA ILE A 99 -0.15 12.10 -3.87
C ILE A 99 -0.13 12.03 -2.34
N SER A 100 1.05 12.25 -1.75
CA SER A 100 1.21 12.40 -0.30
C SER A 100 0.72 13.77 0.12
N ARG A 101 -0.24 13.88 1.05
CA ARG A 101 -0.68 15.17 1.58
C ARG A 101 0.45 15.85 2.33
N ARG A 102 0.47 17.17 2.27
CA ARG A 102 1.60 18.02 2.66
C ARG A 102 2.10 17.79 4.09
N ASP A 103 1.24 17.39 5.00
CA ASP A 103 1.53 17.19 6.43
C ASP A 103 1.73 15.72 6.82
N ARG A 104 1.74 14.80 5.86
CA ARG A 104 1.75 13.35 6.12
C ARG A 104 2.96 12.91 6.96
N VAL A 105 4.16 13.39 6.63
CA VAL A 105 5.37 13.00 7.36
C VAL A 105 5.36 13.57 8.78
N GLU A 106 4.94 14.83 8.94
CA GLU A 106 4.79 15.49 10.24
C GLU A 106 3.78 14.76 11.14
N VAL A 107 2.57 14.49 10.61
CA VAL A 107 1.53 13.74 11.33
C VAL A 107 2.01 12.34 11.69
N SER A 108 2.72 11.67 10.78
CA SER A 108 3.30 10.36 11.06
C SER A 108 4.32 10.39 12.19
N LYS A 109 5.22 11.38 12.21
CA LYS A 109 6.21 11.54 13.30
C LYS A 109 5.54 11.83 14.63
N ARG A 110 4.52 12.70 14.64
CA ARG A 110 3.73 12.99 15.84
C ARG A 110 3.04 11.72 16.37
N PHE A 111 2.38 10.97 15.48
CA PHE A 111 1.70 9.72 15.86
C PHE A 111 2.67 8.69 16.44
N ILE A 112 3.87 8.54 15.86
CA ILE A 112 4.92 7.66 16.36
C ILE A 112 5.32 8.04 17.79
N ASN A 113 5.53 9.33 18.06
CA ASN A 113 5.94 9.83 19.36
C ASN A 113 4.85 9.61 20.43
N ASP A 114 3.58 9.84 20.05
CA ASP A 114 2.44 9.71 20.95
C ASP A 114 2.04 8.23 21.20
N ASN A 115 2.42 7.31 20.30
CA ASN A 115 2.02 5.90 20.32
C ASN A 115 3.22 4.95 20.09
N PRO A 116 4.24 4.95 20.96
CA PRO A 116 5.50 4.22 20.73
C PRO A 116 5.35 2.70 20.71
N ASP A 117 4.24 2.17 21.20
CA ASP A 117 3.91 0.75 21.24
C ASP A 117 3.17 0.24 19.99
N ILE A 118 2.78 1.13 19.07
CA ILE A 118 2.19 0.75 17.78
C ILE A 118 3.31 0.35 16.81
N ASP A 119 3.12 -0.79 16.17
CA ASP A 119 4.10 -1.35 15.22
C ASP A 119 3.84 -0.90 13.78
N VAL A 120 2.56 -0.83 13.39
CA VAL A 120 2.12 -0.40 12.07
C VAL A 120 0.88 0.48 12.20
N PHE A 121 0.87 1.59 11.49
CA PHE A 121 -0.35 2.37 11.34
C PHE A 121 -0.57 2.77 9.89
N GLY A 122 -1.85 2.92 9.53
CA GLY A 122 -2.30 3.47 8.26
C GLY A 122 -3.12 4.72 8.48
N THR A 123 -3.68 5.25 7.39
CA THR A 123 -4.59 6.39 7.42
C THR A 123 -5.79 6.15 6.53
N GLY A 124 -6.80 7.01 6.60
CA GLY A 124 -7.77 7.16 5.54
C GLY A 124 -7.09 7.59 4.24
N ILE A 125 -7.77 7.40 3.14
CA ILE A 125 -7.37 7.90 1.81
C ILE A 125 -8.55 8.61 1.17
N GLU A 126 -8.26 9.55 0.27
CA GLU A 126 -9.23 10.14 -0.64
C GLU A 126 -8.95 9.67 -2.06
N GLU A 127 -9.96 9.15 -2.75
CA GLU A 127 -9.84 8.71 -4.15
C GLU A 127 -10.09 9.89 -5.09
N PHE A 128 -9.27 10.02 -6.14
CA PHE A 128 -9.45 11.00 -7.21
C PHE A 128 -9.15 10.41 -8.59
N GLU A 129 -9.66 11.01 -9.65
CA GLU A 129 -9.44 10.58 -11.04
C GLU A 129 -8.48 11.53 -11.77
N TYR A 130 -8.76 12.81 -11.77
CA TYR A 130 -7.96 13.83 -12.46
C TYR A 130 -7.18 14.73 -11.50
N HIS A 131 -7.80 15.16 -10.40
CA HIS A 131 -7.18 15.97 -9.35
C HIS A 131 -7.78 15.69 -7.98
N PRO A 132 -6.99 15.81 -6.90
CA PRO A 132 -7.49 15.62 -5.54
C PRO A 132 -8.78 16.38 -5.28
N GLY A 133 -9.77 15.71 -4.67
CA GLY A 133 -11.07 16.27 -4.33
C GLY A 133 -12.16 16.13 -5.41
N ASP A 134 -11.85 15.71 -6.63
CA ASP A 134 -12.81 15.65 -7.74
C ASP A 134 -13.92 14.62 -7.54
N LEU A 135 -13.65 13.52 -6.85
CA LEU A 135 -14.63 12.47 -6.59
C LEU A 135 -15.32 12.60 -5.23
N ASN A 136 -14.76 13.39 -4.30
CA ASN A 136 -15.22 13.47 -2.91
C ASN A 136 -15.47 12.08 -2.29
N ARG A 137 -14.55 11.15 -2.54
CA ARG A 137 -14.68 9.75 -2.17
C ARG A 137 -13.56 9.33 -1.21
N TYR A 138 -13.95 8.85 -0.05
CA TYR A 138 -13.05 8.53 1.05
C TYR A 138 -13.10 7.04 1.39
N ARG A 139 -11.95 6.44 1.69
CA ARG A 139 -11.88 5.13 2.29
C ARG A 139 -11.31 5.22 3.70
N MET A 140 -12.21 5.16 4.67
CA MET A 140 -11.84 5.04 6.08
C MET A 140 -11.79 3.58 6.50
N VAL A 141 -10.89 3.26 7.44
CA VAL A 141 -10.64 1.89 7.92
C VAL A 141 -10.65 1.87 9.46
N PRO A 142 -10.86 0.70 10.11
CA PRO A 142 -10.94 0.63 11.56
C PRO A 142 -9.69 1.17 12.26
N LYS A 143 -9.88 1.95 13.33
CA LYS A 143 -8.79 2.65 14.04
C LYS A 143 -8.01 1.77 15.00
N THR A 144 -8.67 0.83 15.68
CA THR A 144 -8.08 0.05 16.78
C THR A 144 -7.62 -1.32 16.32
N ASN A 145 -6.62 -1.88 17.00
CA ASN A 145 -6.09 -3.21 16.70
C ASN A 145 -7.21 -4.30 16.67
N ALA A 146 -8.11 -4.28 17.66
CA ALA A 146 -9.25 -5.21 17.70
C ALA A 146 -10.20 -5.02 16.52
N GLY A 147 -10.47 -3.76 16.14
CA GLY A 147 -11.28 -3.43 14.98
C GLY A 147 -10.61 -3.87 13.68
N ILE A 148 -9.31 -3.65 13.53
CA ILE A 148 -8.49 -4.09 12.39
C ILE A 148 -8.53 -5.62 12.29
N TYR A 149 -8.32 -6.34 13.40
CA TYR A 149 -8.39 -7.80 13.45
C TYR A 149 -9.75 -8.32 12.97
N SER A 150 -10.84 -7.78 13.52
CA SER A 150 -12.19 -8.22 13.18
C SER A 150 -12.60 -7.86 11.75
N TYR A 151 -12.28 -6.66 11.30
CA TYR A 151 -12.56 -6.21 9.93
C TYR A 151 -11.74 -6.99 8.90
N GLY A 152 -10.49 -7.33 9.25
CA GLY A 152 -9.61 -8.17 8.46
C GLY A 152 -10.10 -9.60 8.24
N LYS A 153 -11.18 -10.04 8.91
CA LYS A 153 -11.91 -11.28 8.58
C LYS A 153 -12.78 -11.14 7.32
N LYS A 154 -13.04 -9.92 6.88
CA LYS A 154 -13.97 -9.62 5.77
C LYS A 154 -13.33 -8.88 4.61
N ARG A 155 -12.46 -7.92 4.89
CA ARG A 155 -11.83 -7.00 3.93
C ARG A 155 -10.43 -6.63 4.40
N ASN A 156 -9.57 -6.20 3.47
CA ASN A 156 -8.28 -5.62 3.81
C ASN A 156 -8.47 -4.44 4.78
N PRO A 157 -7.93 -4.52 6.00
CA PRO A 157 -8.23 -3.58 7.08
C PRO A 157 -7.36 -2.32 7.07
N MET A 158 -6.45 -2.20 6.11
CA MET A 158 -5.55 -1.05 5.98
C MET A 158 -5.48 -0.58 4.53
N ASN A 159 -5.18 0.70 4.35
CA ASN A 159 -4.86 1.28 3.05
C ASN A 159 -3.36 1.17 2.83
N HIS A 160 -2.90 0.20 2.04
CA HIS A 160 -1.49 -0.11 1.88
C HIS A 160 -0.63 1.11 1.54
N VAL A 161 -1.09 1.97 0.62
CA VAL A 161 -0.38 3.18 0.20
C VAL A 161 -0.11 4.15 1.36
N SER A 162 -0.93 4.10 2.41
CA SER A 162 -0.87 5.05 3.52
C SER A 162 -0.05 4.58 4.72
N VAL A 163 0.41 3.30 4.73
CA VAL A 163 0.97 2.72 5.94
C VAL A 163 2.36 3.24 6.28
N CYS A 164 2.59 3.36 7.59
CA CYS A 164 3.89 3.53 8.21
C CYS A 164 4.12 2.37 9.17
N MET A 165 5.30 1.77 9.15
CA MET A 165 5.58 0.57 9.93
C MET A 165 6.99 0.58 10.52
N LYS A 166 7.16 0.01 11.71
CA LYS A 166 8.49 -0.26 12.25
C LYS A 166 9.21 -1.26 11.36
N LYS A 167 10.42 -0.92 10.91
CA LYS A 167 11.25 -1.82 10.11
C LYS A 167 11.48 -3.16 10.82
N ALA A 168 11.75 -3.13 12.12
CA ALA A 168 11.97 -4.33 12.92
C ALA A 168 10.75 -5.27 12.89
N SER A 169 9.53 -4.74 13.03
CA SER A 169 8.29 -5.53 12.99
C SER A 169 8.04 -6.16 11.63
N LEU A 170 8.30 -5.42 10.53
CA LEU A 170 8.23 -5.93 9.16
C LEU A 170 9.17 -7.14 8.97
N PHE A 171 10.42 -7.02 9.41
CA PHE A 171 11.43 -8.08 9.24
C PHE A 171 11.17 -9.29 10.14
N SER A 172 10.64 -9.10 11.35
CA SER A 172 10.36 -10.20 12.29
C SER A 172 9.29 -11.17 11.79
N VAL A 173 8.37 -10.71 10.94
CA VAL A 173 7.35 -11.59 10.30
C VAL A 173 7.75 -12.06 8.90
N GLY A 174 9.03 -11.90 8.51
CA GLY A 174 9.56 -12.37 7.21
C GLY A 174 9.28 -11.45 6.04
N ASN A 175 8.88 -10.17 6.31
CA ASN A 175 8.69 -9.15 5.29
C ASN A 175 7.52 -9.47 4.32
N TYR A 176 7.44 -8.76 3.18
CA TYR A 176 6.48 -9.06 2.12
C TYR A 176 6.74 -10.44 1.51
N GLU A 177 5.69 -11.11 1.10
CA GLU A 177 5.73 -12.38 0.37
C GLU A 177 4.98 -12.27 -0.95
N SER A 178 5.33 -13.13 -1.91
CA SER A 178 4.62 -13.23 -3.17
C SER A 178 3.27 -13.91 -2.96
N VAL A 179 2.26 -13.09 -2.60
CA VAL A 179 0.84 -13.49 -2.52
C VAL A 179 0.09 -12.58 -3.47
N ILE A 180 0.03 -12.97 -4.74
CA ILE A 180 -0.46 -12.12 -5.84
C ILE A 180 -1.77 -11.42 -5.48
N TYR A 181 -1.81 -10.09 -5.57
CA TYR A 181 -2.90 -9.18 -5.19
C TYR A 181 -3.28 -9.15 -3.71
N HIS A 182 -2.61 -9.89 -2.85
CA HIS A 182 -2.89 -9.95 -1.41
C HIS A 182 -1.61 -9.83 -0.57
N GLU A 183 -0.51 -9.36 -1.15
CA GLU A 183 0.79 -9.22 -0.50
C GLU A 183 0.74 -8.38 0.77
N ASP A 184 0.01 -7.27 0.72
CA ASP A 184 -0.21 -6.35 1.82
C ASP A 184 -1.15 -6.97 2.88
N TYR A 185 -2.28 -7.51 2.44
CA TYR A 185 -3.26 -8.11 3.32
C TYR A 185 -2.67 -9.29 4.09
N TYR A 186 -1.88 -10.13 3.41
CA TYR A 186 -1.20 -11.25 4.06
C TYR A 186 -0.16 -10.77 5.07
N LEU A 187 0.54 -9.67 4.79
CA LEU A 187 1.45 -9.04 5.73
C LEU A 187 0.71 -8.58 7.01
N TRP A 188 -0.46 -7.94 6.87
CA TRP A 188 -1.26 -7.54 8.04
C TRP A 188 -1.70 -8.75 8.86
N VAL A 189 -2.10 -9.84 8.20
CA VAL A 189 -2.44 -11.09 8.89
C VAL A 189 -1.24 -11.63 9.67
N LYS A 190 -0.06 -11.72 9.06
CA LYS A 190 1.15 -12.16 9.76
C LYS A 190 1.46 -11.32 11.01
N LEU A 191 1.36 -10.01 10.88
CA LEU A 191 1.58 -9.11 12.02
C LEU A 191 0.56 -9.33 13.13
N LEU A 192 -0.73 -9.41 12.79
CA LEU A 192 -1.81 -9.60 13.77
C LEU A 192 -1.72 -10.93 14.53
N VAL A 193 -1.40 -12.04 13.85
CA VAL A 193 -1.28 -13.35 14.50
C VAL A 193 -0.02 -13.46 15.37
N ASN A 194 1.01 -12.64 15.10
CA ASN A 194 2.20 -12.52 15.93
C ASN A 194 2.09 -11.42 17.01
N ASN A 195 0.87 -10.96 17.28
CA ASN A 195 0.54 -10.00 18.33
C ASN A 195 1.18 -8.60 18.18
N PHE A 196 1.58 -8.20 16.97
CA PHE A 196 1.96 -6.83 16.70
C PHE A 196 0.74 -5.91 16.76
N LYS A 197 0.93 -4.67 17.18
CA LYS A 197 -0.12 -3.69 17.36
C LYS A 197 -0.29 -2.85 16.09
N LEU A 198 -1.47 -2.92 15.50
CA LEU A 198 -1.85 -2.14 14.32
C LEU A 198 -2.87 -1.07 14.70
N ALA A 199 -2.77 0.09 14.06
CA ALA A 199 -3.72 1.20 14.22
C ALA A 199 -4.02 1.88 12.89
N ASN A 200 -5.05 2.73 12.84
CA ASN A 200 -5.25 3.68 11.75
C ASN A 200 -5.62 5.06 12.31
N ILE A 201 -4.98 6.09 11.76
CA ILE A 201 -5.30 7.50 12.00
C ILE A 201 -6.60 7.83 11.27
N ASN A 202 -7.48 8.61 11.89
CA ASN A 202 -8.78 8.99 11.31
C ASN A 202 -8.68 10.26 10.47
N GLU A 203 -7.63 10.35 9.67
CA GLU A 203 -7.37 11.45 8.73
C GLU A 203 -6.96 10.86 7.39
N CYS A 204 -7.26 11.54 6.29
CA CYS A 204 -6.75 11.18 4.97
C CYS A 204 -5.43 11.90 4.77
N LEU A 205 -4.34 11.14 4.64
CA LEU A 205 -2.99 11.69 4.42
C LEU A 205 -2.41 11.31 3.04
N VAL A 206 -3.18 10.59 2.23
CA VAL A 206 -2.83 10.22 0.85
C VAL A 206 -4.06 10.40 -0.02
N ASP A 207 -3.87 11.05 -1.15
CA ASP A 207 -4.82 11.11 -2.25
C ASP A 207 -4.43 10.04 -3.26
N VAL A 208 -5.38 9.11 -3.52
CA VAL A 208 -5.15 7.89 -4.32
C VAL A 208 -5.78 8.04 -5.68
N ARG A 209 -4.96 7.91 -6.72
CA ARG A 209 -5.43 7.97 -8.10
C ARG A 209 -6.16 6.70 -8.47
N VAL A 210 -7.39 6.85 -9.01
CA VAL A 210 -8.20 5.73 -9.49
C VAL A 210 -8.36 5.83 -11.01
N GLY A 211 -8.75 4.73 -11.67
CA GLY A 211 -8.96 4.72 -13.14
C GLY A 211 -8.21 3.61 -13.88
N ASN A 212 -7.26 2.93 -13.24
CA ASN A 212 -6.38 1.92 -13.88
C ASN A 212 -7.03 0.53 -13.99
N ASP A 213 -8.29 0.41 -14.46
CA ASP A 213 -9.01 -0.87 -14.66
C ASP A 213 -8.88 -1.88 -13.50
N LEU A 214 -9.00 -1.38 -12.27
CA LEU A 214 -8.94 -2.21 -11.06
C LEU A 214 -9.99 -3.32 -11.04
N ILE A 215 -11.13 -3.11 -11.72
CA ILE A 215 -12.24 -4.06 -11.75
C ILE A 215 -11.94 -5.19 -12.73
N GLY A 216 -11.43 -4.88 -13.92
CA GLY A 216 -11.10 -5.87 -14.96
C GLY A 216 -10.05 -6.89 -14.51
N ARG A 217 -9.06 -6.43 -13.73
CA ARG A 217 -7.98 -7.28 -13.23
C ARG A 217 -8.39 -8.24 -12.09
N ARG A 218 -9.55 -8.03 -11.45
CA ARG A 218 -10.01 -8.78 -10.26
C ARG A 218 -11.24 -9.64 -10.52
N LYS A 219 -11.31 -10.32 -11.69
CA LYS A 219 -12.45 -11.17 -12.07
C LYS A 219 -12.05 -12.55 -12.58
N GLY A 220 -13.04 -13.44 -12.67
CA GLY A 220 -12.92 -14.77 -13.24
C GLY A 220 -12.30 -15.82 -12.31
N LEU A 221 -12.25 -17.05 -12.82
CA LEU A 221 -11.79 -18.22 -12.06
C LEU A 221 -10.32 -18.13 -11.64
N ALA A 222 -9.47 -17.48 -12.44
CA ALA A 222 -8.07 -17.28 -12.08
C ALA A 222 -7.91 -16.44 -10.82
N TYR A 223 -8.63 -15.33 -10.74
CA TYR A 223 -8.60 -14.49 -9.52
C TYR A 223 -9.24 -15.22 -8.33
N LEU A 224 -10.32 -15.97 -8.56
CA LEU A 224 -10.95 -16.75 -7.50
C LEU A 224 -9.98 -17.79 -6.90
N LYS A 225 -9.12 -18.42 -7.74
CA LYS A 225 -8.08 -19.32 -7.25
C LYS A 225 -7.12 -18.61 -6.28
N LEU A 226 -6.71 -17.39 -6.59
CA LEU A 226 -5.85 -16.57 -5.69
C LEU A 226 -6.54 -16.22 -4.36
N GLU A 227 -7.87 -15.96 -4.39
CA GLU A 227 -8.65 -15.77 -3.16
C GLU A 227 -8.66 -17.04 -2.28
N PHE A 228 -8.78 -18.24 -2.88
CA PHE A 228 -8.68 -19.51 -2.16
C PHE A 228 -7.28 -19.74 -1.58
N GLU A 229 -6.24 -19.47 -2.35
CA GLU A 229 -4.85 -19.59 -1.90
C GLU A 229 -4.58 -18.64 -0.70
N PHE A 230 -5.04 -17.39 -0.79
CA PHE A 230 -4.95 -16.42 0.31
C PHE A 230 -5.67 -16.93 1.57
N VAL A 231 -6.91 -17.43 1.43
CA VAL A 231 -7.69 -17.96 2.56
C VAL A 231 -6.98 -19.15 3.20
N ASN A 232 -6.44 -20.07 2.41
CA ASN A 232 -5.71 -21.21 2.95
C ASN A 232 -4.47 -20.77 3.73
N ARG A 233 -3.66 -19.85 3.20
CA ARG A 233 -2.51 -19.28 3.92
C ARG A 233 -2.93 -18.60 5.24
N CYS A 234 -4.06 -17.86 5.26
CA CYS A 234 -4.58 -17.26 6.48
C CYS A 234 -5.09 -18.30 7.50
N ARG A 235 -5.60 -19.45 7.02
CA ARG A 235 -5.99 -20.57 7.88
C ARG A 235 -4.78 -21.28 8.47
N ASP A 236 -3.74 -21.49 7.68
CA ASP A 236 -2.49 -22.11 8.14
C ASP A 236 -1.81 -21.28 9.24
N LEU A 237 -1.96 -19.95 9.19
CA LEU A 237 -1.54 -19.03 10.24
C LEU A 237 -2.49 -18.99 11.46
N GLY A 238 -3.64 -19.68 11.42
CA GLY A 238 -4.64 -19.64 12.49
C GLY A 238 -5.48 -18.36 12.53
N TYR A 239 -5.36 -17.47 11.53
CA TYR A 239 -6.14 -16.23 11.49
C TYR A 239 -7.60 -16.48 11.10
N PHE A 240 -7.86 -17.30 10.08
CA PHE A 240 -9.22 -17.72 9.68
C PHE A 240 -9.56 -19.09 10.24
N ASN A 241 -10.70 -19.18 10.94
CA ASN A 241 -11.36 -20.45 11.16
C ASN A 241 -12.22 -20.85 9.94
N VAL A 242 -12.87 -21.99 10.00
CA VAL A 242 -13.71 -22.50 8.87
C VAL A 242 -14.84 -21.55 8.53
N LEU A 243 -15.51 -21.00 9.54
CA LEU A 243 -16.61 -20.06 9.35
C LEU A 243 -16.12 -18.74 8.74
N ASP A 244 -15.00 -18.21 9.23
CA ASP A 244 -14.36 -17.01 8.65
C ASP A 244 -14.06 -17.22 7.16
N ALA A 245 -13.51 -18.39 6.79
CA ALA A 245 -13.20 -18.71 5.40
C ALA A 245 -14.47 -18.76 4.52
N ILE A 246 -15.54 -19.36 5.02
CA ILE A 246 -16.83 -19.41 4.34
C ILE A 246 -17.40 -18.00 4.16
N TYR A 247 -17.47 -17.20 5.21
CA TYR A 247 -17.95 -15.81 5.15
C TYR A 247 -17.11 -14.91 4.24
N TYR A 248 -15.80 -15.16 4.17
CA TYR A 248 -14.91 -14.43 3.27
C TYR A 248 -15.13 -14.82 1.80
N LEU A 249 -15.23 -16.13 1.50
CA LEU A 249 -15.26 -16.65 0.13
C LEU A 249 -16.64 -16.54 -0.54
N ILE A 250 -17.72 -16.80 0.17
CA ILE A 250 -19.07 -16.83 -0.44
C ILE A 250 -19.38 -15.57 -1.25
N PRO A 251 -19.30 -14.33 -0.70
CA PRO A 251 -19.60 -13.14 -1.47
C PRO A 251 -18.66 -12.96 -2.68
N ARG A 252 -17.40 -13.38 -2.54
CA ARG A 252 -16.38 -13.26 -3.60
C ARG A 252 -16.64 -14.21 -4.74
N VAL A 253 -17.02 -15.45 -4.48
CA VAL A 253 -17.40 -16.42 -5.51
C VAL A 253 -18.53 -15.83 -6.38
N PHE A 254 -19.59 -15.32 -5.75
CA PHE A 254 -20.69 -14.69 -6.48
C PHE A 254 -20.22 -13.49 -7.31
N ILE A 255 -19.50 -12.54 -6.70
CA ILE A 255 -19.04 -11.32 -7.38
C ILE A 255 -18.09 -11.64 -8.54
N ARG A 256 -17.15 -12.59 -8.38
CA ARG A 256 -16.15 -12.92 -9.42
C ARG A 256 -16.75 -13.68 -10.61
N LEU A 257 -17.88 -14.31 -10.44
CA LEU A 257 -18.60 -15.04 -11.49
C LEU A 257 -19.70 -14.19 -12.18
N LEU A 258 -19.93 -12.95 -11.72
CA LEU A 258 -20.91 -12.07 -12.35
C LEU A 258 -20.44 -11.63 -13.75
N PRO A 259 -21.37 -11.50 -14.73
CA PRO A 259 -21.10 -10.83 -15.99
C PRO A 259 -20.67 -9.37 -15.78
N ASP A 260 -19.82 -8.84 -16.69
CA ASP A 260 -19.24 -7.51 -16.59
C ASP A 260 -20.27 -6.39 -16.39
N THR A 261 -21.41 -6.47 -17.02
CA THR A 261 -22.51 -5.50 -16.92
C THR A 261 -23.08 -5.38 -15.50
N LEU A 262 -23.23 -6.53 -14.82
CA LEU A 262 -23.70 -6.58 -13.43
C LEU A 262 -22.59 -6.25 -12.43
N LEU A 263 -21.37 -6.66 -12.73
CA LEU A 263 -20.20 -6.40 -11.89
C LEU A 263 -19.97 -4.89 -11.70
N ASN A 264 -19.98 -4.12 -12.79
CA ASN A 264 -19.84 -2.67 -12.76
C ASN A 264 -20.92 -1.99 -11.89
N SER A 265 -22.16 -2.45 -11.99
CA SER A 265 -23.27 -1.93 -11.18
C SER A 265 -23.10 -2.23 -9.69
N VAL A 266 -22.66 -3.45 -9.35
CA VAL A 266 -22.39 -3.84 -7.96
C VAL A 266 -21.22 -3.05 -7.38
N TYR A 267 -20.13 -2.89 -8.12
CA TYR A 267 -18.97 -2.12 -7.64
C TYR A 267 -19.31 -0.64 -7.45
N LYS A 268 -20.11 -0.04 -8.34
CA LYS A 268 -20.58 1.33 -8.18
C LYS A 268 -21.37 1.50 -6.88
N LYS A 269 -22.30 0.57 -6.60
CA LYS A 269 -23.13 0.57 -5.38
C LYS A 269 -22.37 0.26 -4.08
N LEU A 270 -21.24 -0.46 -4.14
CA LEU A 270 -20.40 -0.79 -2.97
C LEU A 270 -19.36 0.30 -2.67
N ARG A 271 -19.18 1.26 -3.59
CA ARG A 271 -18.28 2.41 -3.44
C ARG A 271 -19.01 3.70 -3.05
N ASP A 272 -20.30 3.81 -3.39
CA ASP A 272 -21.23 4.84 -2.89
C ASP A 272 -21.70 4.46 -1.47
#